data_b42e8b4c9622375899420d27078534d5
#
_entry.id   b42e8b4c9622375899420d27078534d5
#
_cell.length_a   1.000
_cell.length_b   1.000
_cell.length_c   1.000
_cell.angle_alpha   90.00
_cell.angle_beta   90.00
_cell.angle_gamma   90.00
#
_symmetry.space_group_name_H-M   'P 1'
#
loop_
_entity.id
_entity.type
_entity.pdbx_description
1 polymer ?
#
loop_
_entity_poly.entity_id
_entity_poly.type
_entity_poly.pdbx_seq_one_letter_code
_entity_poly.pdbx_strand_id
1 'polypeptide(L)'
;MRFISEDIEKYCKDYSVNDTDLLKELSKTTWETEEIPQMLSGSLVGGLLQMLIKISGAERILEIGMFTGYSALKMAEALPEHGKVHSCELMEKHVKTATAWFEKSNINHKIIIHQGEAVKTLEEFQAGSFDLMFVDADKVNYPEYYRKGTTLLKQGGIAVFDNMLWSGTVLNPNDDDAKALRETAELIKNNHRLEPLLLPVRDGVMIYRKLK
;
A
#
# COMPACT_ATOMS: atom_id res chain seq x y z
N MET A 1 5.62 -1.10 19.18
CA MET A 1 7.09 -1.20 19.36
C MET A 1 7.74 -0.71 18.06
N ARG A 2 8.81 0.07 18.10
CA ARG A 2 9.58 0.39 16.89
C ARG A 2 10.71 -0.62 16.74
N PHE A 3 10.86 -1.24 15.59
CA PHE A 3 11.90 -2.24 15.33
C PHE A 3 13.28 -1.62 15.07
N ILE A 4 13.29 -0.35 14.63
CA ILE A 4 14.50 0.48 14.45
C ILE A 4 14.38 1.79 15.24
N SER A 5 15.50 2.37 15.66
CA SER A 5 15.48 3.67 16.35
C SER A 5 15.06 4.81 15.41
N GLU A 6 14.52 5.89 16.00
CA GLU A 6 14.15 7.09 15.24
C GLU A 6 15.32 7.69 14.47
N ASP A 7 16.51 7.66 15.05
CA ASP A 7 17.73 8.18 14.40
C ASP A 7 18.09 7.38 13.15
N ILE A 8 17.97 6.04 13.21
CA ILE A 8 18.21 5.19 12.03
C ILE A 8 17.12 5.41 10.98
N GLU A 9 15.85 5.50 11.40
CA GLU A 9 14.76 5.79 10.46
C GLU A 9 14.96 7.15 9.79
N LYS A 10 15.35 8.18 10.57
CA LYS A 10 15.68 9.50 10.06
C LYS A 10 16.84 9.45 9.07
N TYR A 11 17.91 8.75 9.42
CA TYR A 11 19.06 8.56 8.54
C TYR A 11 18.64 7.92 7.21
N CYS A 12 17.83 6.86 7.24
CA CYS A 12 17.30 6.25 6.02
C CYS A 12 16.49 7.24 5.16
N LYS A 13 15.66 8.09 5.79
CA LYS A 13 14.90 9.13 5.08
C LYS A 13 15.83 10.19 4.46
N ASP A 14 16.82 10.64 5.20
CA ASP A 14 17.78 11.67 4.76
C ASP A 14 18.62 11.21 3.55
N TYR A 15 18.83 9.88 3.41
CA TYR A 15 19.57 9.27 2.28
C TYR A 15 18.66 8.62 1.23
N SER A 16 17.35 8.88 1.28
CA SER A 16 16.37 8.43 0.29
C SER A 16 15.87 9.59 -0.57
N VAL A 17 15.21 9.27 -1.68
CA VAL A 17 14.60 10.30 -2.55
C VAL A 17 13.56 11.09 -1.75
N ASN A 18 13.70 12.40 -1.73
CA ASN A 18 12.76 13.29 -1.07
C ASN A 18 11.38 13.28 -1.75
N ASP A 19 10.36 13.46 -0.94
CA ASP A 19 9.01 13.76 -1.42
C ASP A 19 8.98 15.07 -2.21
N THR A 20 8.10 15.15 -3.20
CA THR A 20 7.74 16.41 -3.86
C THR A 20 7.12 17.38 -2.85
N ASP A 21 7.10 18.67 -3.18
CA ASP A 21 6.53 19.67 -2.26
C ASP A 21 5.03 19.42 -2.02
N LEU A 22 4.30 18.93 -3.03
CA LEU A 22 2.91 18.52 -2.89
C LEU A 22 2.74 17.39 -1.85
N LEU A 23 3.57 16.35 -1.91
CA LEU A 23 3.53 15.24 -0.96
C LEU A 23 3.92 15.65 0.47
N LYS A 24 4.88 16.56 0.60
CA LYS A 24 5.25 17.14 1.92
C LYS A 24 4.09 17.92 2.51
N GLU A 25 3.41 18.75 1.69
CA GLU A 25 2.25 19.52 2.13
C GLU A 25 1.07 18.62 2.50
N LEU A 26 0.77 17.59 1.68
CA LEU A 26 -0.24 16.58 1.98
C LEU A 26 0.08 15.89 3.31
N SER A 27 1.30 15.41 3.48
CA SER A 27 1.73 14.74 4.71
C SER A 27 1.57 15.65 5.92
N LYS A 28 2.04 16.90 5.85
CA LYS A 28 1.90 17.89 6.92
C LYS A 28 0.43 18.12 7.27
N THR A 29 -0.41 18.38 6.27
CA THR A 29 -1.85 18.62 6.48
C THR A 29 -2.53 17.39 7.10
N THR A 30 -2.18 16.18 6.65
CA THR A 30 -2.72 14.94 7.26
C THR A 30 -2.38 14.87 8.75
N TRP A 31 -1.14 15.20 9.13
CA TRP A 31 -0.73 15.23 10.54
C TRP A 31 -1.43 16.31 11.37
N GLU A 32 -1.86 17.39 10.74
CA GLU A 32 -2.58 18.51 11.40
C GLU A 32 -4.09 18.28 11.51
N THR A 33 -4.69 17.48 10.61
CA THR A 33 -6.15 17.41 10.46
C THR A 33 -6.78 16.05 10.75
N GLU A 34 -6.00 14.94 10.63
CA GLU A 34 -6.52 13.60 10.86
C GLU A 34 -6.31 13.15 12.31
N GLU A 35 -7.28 12.40 12.84
CA GLU A 35 -7.23 11.87 14.23
C GLU A 35 -6.13 10.80 14.38
N ILE A 36 -5.86 10.04 13.32
CA ILE A 36 -4.90 8.93 13.29
C ILE A 36 -3.91 9.15 12.13
N PRO A 37 -3.10 10.23 12.17
CA PRO A 37 -2.22 10.60 11.05
C PRO A 37 -1.09 9.58 10.80
N GLN A 38 -0.76 8.74 11.78
CA GLN A 38 0.22 7.65 11.66
C GLN A 38 -0.21 6.55 10.67
N MET A 39 -1.45 6.53 10.21
CA MET A 39 -1.92 5.67 9.11
C MET A 39 -1.26 6.02 7.78
N LEU A 40 -0.62 7.19 7.67
CA LEU A 40 0.12 7.56 6.47
C LEU A 40 1.30 6.61 6.25
N SER A 41 1.40 5.99 5.07
CA SER A 41 2.45 5.00 4.73
C SER A 41 3.86 5.58 4.84
N GLY A 42 4.04 6.89 4.56
CA GLY A 42 5.28 7.63 4.72
C GLY A 42 6.34 7.37 3.62
N SER A 43 7.43 8.15 3.67
CA SER A 43 8.39 8.25 2.56
C SER A 43 9.18 6.97 2.28
N LEU A 44 9.47 6.15 3.29
CA LEU A 44 10.23 4.90 3.08
C LEU A 44 9.40 3.85 2.35
N VAL A 45 8.14 3.62 2.77
CA VAL A 45 7.24 2.69 2.07
C VAL A 45 6.89 3.26 0.71
N GLY A 46 6.56 4.55 0.61
CA GLY A 46 6.29 5.21 -0.68
C GLY A 46 7.48 5.13 -1.64
N GLY A 47 8.71 5.30 -1.14
CA GLY A 47 9.94 5.14 -1.93
C GLY A 47 10.15 3.70 -2.41
N LEU A 48 9.88 2.72 -1.55
CA LEU A 48 9.93 1.30 -1.92
C LEU A 48 8.90 0.98 -3.03
N LEU A 49 7.67 1.47 -2.91
CA LEU A 49 6.64 1.31 -3.94
C LEU A 49 7.08 1.91 -5.29
N GLN A 50 7.61 3.14 -5.28
CA GLN A 50 8.14 3.78 -6.49
C GLN A 50 9.28 2.97 -7.12
N MET A 51 10.17 2.41 -6.32
CA MET A 51 11.28 1.59 -6.81
C MET A 51 10.76 0.30 -7.45
N LEU A 52 9.81 -0.40 -6.78
CA LEU A 52 9.20 -1.62 -7.31
C LEU A 52 8.45 -1.35 -8.63
N ILE A 53 7.70 -0.25 -8.73
CA ILE A 53 7.01 0.16 -9.96
C ILE A 53 8.01 0.35 -11.11
N LYS A 54 9.08 1.12 -10.87
CA LYS A 54 10.09 1.43 -11.89
C LYS A 54 10.89 0.20 -12.33
N ILE A 55 11.27 -0.68 -11.39
CA ILE A 55 12.04 -1.91 -11.68
C ILE A 55 11.18 -2.93 -12.44
N SER A 56 9.91 -3.11 -12.02
CA SER A 56 9.01 -4.07 -12.67
C SER A 56 8.41 -3.58 -13.98
N GLY A 57 8.45 -2.26 -14.25
CA GLY A 57 7.73 -1.65 -15.36
C GLY A 57 6.21 -1.70 -15.20
N ALA A 58 5.72 -1.69 -13.94
CA ALA A 58 4.29 -1.75 -13.67
C ALA A 58 3.54 -0.56 -14.28
N GLU A 59 2.40 -0.82 -14.91
CA GLU A 59 1.55 0.17 -15.55
C GLU A 59 0.17 0.25 -14.89
N ARG A 60 -0.31 -0.85 -14.32
CA ARG A 60 -1.62 -0.90 -13.67
C ARG A 60 -1.52 -1.39 -12.24
N ILE A 61 -1.84 -0.50 -11.30
CA ILE A 61 -1.69 -0.72 -9.87
C ILE A 61 -3.05 -0.78 -9.20
N LEU A 62 -3.20 -1.72 -8.27
CA LEU A 62 -4.32 -1.81 -7.35
C LEU A 62 -3.85 -1.36 -5.95
N GLU A 63 -4.52 -0.38 -5.36
CA GLU A 63 -4.34 0.04 -3.99
C GLU A 63 -5.59 -0.29 -3.17
N ILE A 64 -5.40 -0.88 -2.00
CA ILE A 64 -6.45 -1.19 -1.04
C ILE A 64 -6.16 -0.42 0.24
N GLY A 65 -6.94 0.64 0.49
CA GLY A 65 -6.70 1.63 1.53
C GLY A 65 -5.94 2.85 0.99
N MET A 66 -6.68 3.92 0.68
CA MET A 66 -6.13 5.16 0.11
C MET A 66 -5.81 6.20 1.19
N PHE A 67 -6.63 6.26 2.25
CA PHE A 67 -6.59 7.30 3.27
C PHE A 67 -6.61 8.70 2.62
N THR A 68 -5.66 9.58 2.95
CA THR A 68 -5.60 10.95 2.39
C THR A 68 -4.95 11.04 1.01
N GLY A 69 -4.58 9.91 0.38
CA GLY A 69 -4.10 9.82 -1.00
C GLY A 69 -2.58 9.90 -1.18
N TYR A 70 -1.80 9.84 -0.10
CA TYR A 70 -0.34 9.94 -0.17
C TYR A 70 0.29 8.82 -1.01
N SER A 71 -0.02 7.56 -0.70
CA SER A 71 0.51 6.40 -1.43
C SER A 71 0.05 6.35 -2.88
N ALA A 72 -1.21 6.71 -3.15
CA ALA A 72 -1.73 6.82 -4.51
C ALA A 72 -0.93 7.82 -5.36
N LEU A 73 -0.66 9.02 -4.82
CA LEU A 73 0.19 10.02 -5.51
C LEU A 73 1.62 9.52 -5.68
N LYS A 74 2.22 8.93 -4.65
CA LYS A 74 3.58 8.35 -4.72
C LYS A 74 3.70 7.33 -5.83
N MET A 75 2.71 6.43 -5.95
CA MET A 75 2.69 5.41 -7.01
C MET A 75 2.44 6.05 -8.38
N ALA A 76 1.51 7.00 -8.48
CA ALA A 76 1.21 7.69 -9.73
C ALA A 76 2.39 8.49 -10.29
N GLU A 77 3.24 9.09 -9.43
CA GLU A 77 4.50 9.75 -9.84
C GLU A 77 5.50 8.78 -10.50
N ALA A 78 5.47 7.50 -10.11
CA ALA A 78 6.40 6.49 -10.63
C ALA A 78 5.91 5.82 -11.92
N LEU A 79 4.60 5.93 -12.22
CA LEU A 79 3.98 5.32 -13.39
C LEU A 79 4.32 6.05 -14.70
N PRO A 80 4.40 5.32 -15.83
CA PRO A 80 4.41 5.93 -17.15
C PRO A 80 3.14 6.76 -17.39
N GLU A 81 3.12 7.60 -18.46
CA GLU A 81 2.03 8.55 -18.70
C GLU A 81 0.66 7.88 -18.84
N HIS A 82 0.59 6.72 -19.45
CA HIS A 82 -0.63 5.93 -19.62
C HIS A 82 -0.99 5.04 -18.43
N GLY A 83 -0.11 4.94 -17.42
CA GLY A 83 -0.29 4.09 -16.27
C GLY A 83 -1.43 4.55 -15.35
N LYS A 84 -2.02 3.62 -14.60
CA LYS A 84 -3.16 3.87 -13.71
C LYS A 84 -2.98 3.23 -12.33
N VAL A 85 -3.36 4.00 -11.30
CA VAL A 85 -3.59 3.52 -9.94
C VAL A 85 -5.10 3.41 -9.73
N HIS A 86 -5.60 2.23 -9.47
CA HIS A 86 -6.97 1.99 -9.00
C HIS A 86 -6.94 1.91 -7.48
N SER A 87 -7.48 2.91 -6.79
CA SER A 87 -7.38 3.06 -5.36
C SER A 87 -8.74 2.89 -4.69
N CYS A 88 -8.87 1.91 -3.79
CA CYS A 88 -10.07 1.61 -3.04
C CYS A 88 -10.08 2.37 -1.71
N GLU A 89 -11.18 3.07 -1.40
CA GLU A 89 -11.36 3.78 -0.13
C GLU A 89 -12.82 3.68 0.33
N LEU A 90 -13.00 3.32 1.60
CA LEU A 90 -14.32 3.17 2.19
C LEU A 90 -14.94 4.52 2.60
N MET A 91 -14.13 5.40 3.19
CA MET A 91 -14.61 6.60 3.86
C MET A 91 -14.73 7.78 2.90
N GLU A 92 -15.95 8.30 2.74
CA GLU A 92 -16.23 9.48 1.91
C GLU A 92 -15.36 10.70 2.30
N LYS A 93 -15.07 10.88 3.59
CA LYS A 93 -14.18 11.94 4.09
C LYS A 93 -12.80 11.85 3.42
N HIS A 94 -12.21 10.65 3.41
CA HIS A 94 -10.88 10.44 2.84
C HIS A 94 -10.90 10.57 1.31
N VAL A 95 -11.96 10.09 0.66
CA VAL A 95 -12.16 10.29 -0.79
C VAL A 95 -12.16 11.79 -1.13
N LYS A 96 -12.91 12.61 -0.39
CA LYS A 96 -12.94 14.07 -0.60
C LYS A 96 -11.58 14.72 -0.38
N THR A 97 -10.89 14.35 0.70
CA THR A 97 -9.56 14.86 1.03
C THR A 97 -8.54 14.49 -0.06
N ALA A 98 -8.49 13.22 -0.46
CA ALA A 98 -7.58 12.74 -1.48
C ALA A 98 -7.84 13.40 -2.85
N THR A 99 -9.12 13.51 -3.25
CA THR A 99 -9.51 14.18 -4.51
C THR A 99 -8.98 15.60 -4.56
N ALA A 100 -9.13 16.38 -3.47
CA ALA A 100 -8.63 17.75 -3.42
C ALA A 100 -7.10 17.84 -3.57
N TRP A 101 -6.35 16.83 -3.10
CA TRP A 101 -4.90 16.74 -3.33
C TRP A 101 -4.57 16.32 -4.75
N PHE A 102 -5.32 15.38 -5.32
CA PHE A 102 -5.10 14.92 -6.71
C PHE A 102 -5.33 16.05 -7.70
N GLU A 103 -6.35 16.89 -7.49
CA GLU A 103 -6.63 18.05 -8.32
C GLU A 103 -5.52 19.11 -8.33
N LYS A 104 -4.71 19.20 -7.27
CA LYS A 104 -3.52 20.06 -7.22
C LYS A 104 -2.34 19.49 -8.00
N SER A 105 -2.41 18.21 -8.40
CA SER A 105 -1.34 17.54 -9.15
C SER A 105 -1.63 17.54 -10.65
N ASN A 106 -0.58 17.52 -11.46
CA ASN A 106 -0.70 17.36 -12.92
C ASN A 106 -0.84 15.88 -13.35
N ILE A 107 -0.87 14.94 -12.39
CA ILE A 107 -0.97 13.49 -12.60
C ILE A 107 -2.28 12.89 -12.09
N ASN A 108 -3.26 13.71 -11.73
CA ASN A 108 -4.57 13.27 -11.25
C ASN A 108 -5.26 12.28 -12.20
N HIS A 109 -5.06 12.46 -13.50
CA HIS A 109 -5.60 11.59 -14.54
C HIS A 109 -5.09 10.14 -14.47
N LYS A 110 -4.01 9.87 -13.71
CA LYS A 110 -3.48 8.53 -13.48
C LYS A 110 -4.18 7.80 -12.32
N ILE A 111 -4.99 8.49 -11.48
CA ILE A 111 -5.59 7.91 -10.28
C ILE A 111 -7.10 7.75 -10.49
N ILE A 112 -7.59 6.54 -10.24
CA ILE A 112 -9.02 6.18 -10.32
C ILE A 112 -9.46 5.73 -8.93
N ILE A 113 -10.35 6.50 -8.30
CA ILE A 113 -10.87 6.19 -6.97
C ILE A 113 -12.08 5.28 -7.09
N HIS A 114 -12.09 4.22 -6.30
CA HIS A 114 -13.21 3.30 -6.11
C HIS A 114 -13.72 3.45 -4.67
N GLN A 115 -14.78 4.24 -4.49
CA GLN A 115 -15.38 4.43 -3.17
C GLN A 115 -16.26 3.25 -2.80
N GLY A 116 -16.00 2.66 -1.63
CA GLY A 116 -16.79 1.56 -1.07
C GLY A 116 -15.95 0.49 -0.41
N GLU A 117 -16.61 -0.61 -0.02
CA GLU A 117 -15.93 -1.76 0.57
C GLU A 117 -14.99 -2.41 -0.45
N ALA A 118 -13.69 -2.41 -0.16
CA ALA A 118 -12.68 -2.93 -1.09
C ALA A 118 -12.96 -4.39 -1.49
N VAL A 119 -13.40 -5.24 -0.56
CA VAL A 119 -13.74 -6.65 -0.84
C VAL A 119 -14.76 -6.80 -1.97
N LYS A 120 -15.76 -5.88 -2.05
CA LYS A 120 -16.76 -5.86 -3.13
C LYS A 120 -16.16 -5.30 -4.42
N THR A 121 -15.41 -4.21 -4.34
CA THR A 121 -14.75 -3.60 -5.50
C THR A 121 -13.79 -4.59 -6.20
N LEU A 122 -13.09 -5.43 -5.43
CA LEU A 122 -12.19 -6.43 -6.00
C LEU A 122 -12.90 -7.46 -6.89
N GLU A 123 -14.20 -7.71 -6.68
CA GLU A 123 -14.99 -8.63 -7.50
C GLU A 123 -15.32 -8.08 -8.90
N GLU A 124 -15.22 -6.77 -9.09
CA GLU A 124 -15.50 -6.10 -10.36
C GLU A 124 -14.29 -6.16 -11.32
N PHE A 125 -13.10 -6.49 -10.82
CA PHE A 125 -11.91 -6.53 -11.65
C PHE A 125 -11.68 -7.91 -12.28
N GLN A 126 -11.14 -7.87 -13.49
CA GLN A 126 -10.75 -9.09 -14.20
C GLN A 126 -9.49 -9.70 -13.59
N ALA A 127 -9.48 -11.03 -13.45
CA ALA A 127 -8.29 -11.77 -13.03
C ALA A 127 -7.07 -11.48 -13.94
N GLY A 128 -5.90 -11.35 -13.32
CA GLY A 128 -4.65 -11.08 -14.06
C GLY A 128 -4.59 -9.71 -14.72
N SER A 129 -5.26 -8.69 -14.16
CA SER A 129 -5.30 -7.36 -14.76
C SER A 129 -4.33 -6.34 -14.14
N PHE A 130 -3.70 -6.65 -13.00
CA PHE A 130 -2.80 -5.73 -12.30
C PHE A 130 -1.35 -6.20 -12.30
N ASP A 131 -0.42 -5.26 -12.43
CA ASP A 131 1.01 -5.51 -12.37
C ASP A 131 1.54 -5.45 -10.93
N LEU A 132 0.97 -4.55 -10.12
CA LEU A 132 1.31 -4.39 -8.71
C LEU A 132 0.06 -4.18 -7.88
N MET A 133 0.05 -4.72 -6.66
CA MET A 133 -0.98 -4.49 -5.64
C MET A 133 -0.32 -3.98 -4.36
N PHE A 134 -0.87 -2.92 -3.78
CA PHE A 134 -0.52 -2.41 -2.45
C PHE A 134 -1.71 -2.52 -1.51
N VAL A 135 -1.49 -3.06 -0.31
CA VAL A 135 -2.53 -3.28 0.71
C VAL A 135 -2.11 -2.60 2.00
N ASP A 136 -2.86 -1.56 2.38
CA ASP A 136 -2.72 -0.82 3.64
C ASP A 136 -4.10 -0.35 4.14
N ALA A 137 -4.96 -1.31 4.46
CA ALA A 137 -6.33 -1.09 4.91
C ALA A 137 -6.58 -1.71 6.29
N ASP A 138 -7.83 -1.98 6.63
CA ASP A 138 -8.22 -2.68 7.85
C ASP A 138 -7.65 -4.09 7.91
N LYS A 139 -7.02 -4.43 9.02
CA LYS A 139 -6.16 -5.62 9.13
C LYS A 139 -6.96 -6.92 9.17
N VAL A 140 -8.17 -6.90 9.75
CA VAL A 140 -9.06 -8.06 9.83
C VAL A 140 -9.36 -8.66 8.43
N ASN A 141 -9.43 -7.83 7.40
CA ASN A 141 -9.73 -8.25 6.02
C ASN A 141 -8.47 -8.62 5.18
N TYR A 142 -7.26 -8.58 5.74
CA TYR A 142 -6.03 -8.92 5.00
C TYR A 142 -6.04 -10.33 4.38
N PRO A 143 -6.56 -11.39 5.07
CA PRO A 143 -6.68 -12.70 4.43
C PRO A 143 -7.55 -12.68 3.17
N GLU A 144 -8.62 -11.88 3.18
CA GLU A 144 -9.53 -11.77 2.03
C GLU A 144 -8.92 -10.91 0.92
N TYR A 145 -8.24 -9.81 1.26
CA TYR A 145 -7.46 -9.02 0.30
C TYR A 145 -6.38 -9.86 -0.38
N TYR A 146 -5.71 -10.72 0.38
CA TYR A 146 -4.75 -11.68 -0.18
C TYR A 146 -5.42 -12.64 -1.17
N ARG A 147 -6.53 -13.32 -0.77
CA ARG A 147 -7.19 -14.31 -1.61
C ARG A 147 -7.68 -13.71 -2.92
N LYS A 148 -8.43 -12.61 -2.84
CA LYS A 148 -8.99 -11.92 -4.02
C LYS A 148 -7.89 -11.22 -4.82
N GLY A 149 -7.08 -10.40 -4.18
CA GLY A 149 -6.06 -9.58 -4.82
C GLY A 149 -5.01 -10.41 -5.57
N THR A 150 -4.56 -11.55 -5.00
CA THR A 150 -3.61 -12.43 -5.69
C THR A 150 -4.16 -12.95 -7.01
N THR A 151 -5.47 -13.18 -7.13
CA THR A 151 -6.07 -13.61 -8.40
C THR A 151 -6.04 -12.49 -9.45
N LEU A 152 -6.12 -11.23 -9.00
CA LEU A 152 -6.11 -10.05 -9.86
C LEU A 152 -4.72 -9.70 -10.39
N LEU A 153 -3.65 -10.16 -9.72
CA LEU A 153 -2.29 -9.98 -10.20
C LEU A 153 -2.02 -10.81 -11.45
N LYS A 154 -1.32 -10.22 -12.41
CA LYS A 154 -0.70 -10.92 -13.54
C LYS A 154 0.32 -11.94 -13.06
N GLN A 155 0.68 -12.89 -13.90
CA GLN A 155 1.89 -13.68 -13.70
C GLN A 155 3.12 -12.74 -13.71
N GLY A 156 4.01 -12.90 -12.74
CA GLY A 156 5.13 -11.98 -12.53
C GLY A 156 4.76 -10.73 -11.72
N GLY A 157 3.46 -10.47 -11.48
CA GLY A 157 2.99 -9.33 -10.71
C GLY A 157 3.43 -9.36 -9.25
N ILE A 158 3.49 -8.19 -8.63
CA ILE A 158 4.03 -7.98 -7.28
C ILE A 158 2.91 -7.53 -6.34
N ALA A 159 2.86 -8.10 -5.14
CA ALA A 159 2.04 -7.56 -4.06
C ALA A 159 2.92 -7.02 -2.94
N VAL A 160 2.44 -5.95 -2.30
CA VAL A 160 3.06 -5.32 -1.13
C VAL A 160 1.97 -5.14 -0.07
N PHE A 161 2.19 -5.72 1.12
CA PHE A 161 1.31 -5.59 2.27
C PHE A 161 2.04 -4.84 3.37
N ASP A 162 1.50 -3.72 3.85
CA ASP A 162 2.07 -2.93 4.95
C ASP A 162 1.60 -3.45 6.32
N ASN A 163 2.32 -3.09 7.37
CA ASN A 163 2.06 -3.39 8.78
C ASN A 163 2.05 -4.90 9.14
N MET A 164 2.74 -5.74 8.42
CA MET A 164 2.72 -7.20 8.60
C MET A 164 3.41 -7.68 9.88
N LEU A 165 4.05 -6.80 10.65
CA LEU A 165 4.64 -7.13 11.96
C LEU A 165 3.79 -6.62 13.14
N TRP A 166 2.90 -5.65 12.92
CA TRP A 166 1.93 -5.12 13.87
C TRP A 166 2.52 -4.88 15.26
N SER A 167 3.59 -4.07 15.30
CA SER A 167 4.37 -3.80 16.53
C SER A 167 4.89 -5.05 17.24
N GLY A 168 5.03 -6.17 16.52
CA GLY A 168 5.50 -7.46 17.06
C GLY A 168 4.40 -8.36 17.63
N THR A 169 3.15 -7.90 17.69
CA THR A 169 2.03 -8.69 18.27
C THR A 169 1.72 -9.93 17.45
N VAL A 170 2.09 -9.98 16.15
CA VAL A 170 1.98 -11.17 15.31
C VAL A 170 2.75 -12.38 15.84
N LEU A 171 3.74 -12.20 16.72
CA LEU A 171 4.48 -13.30 17.34
C LEU A 171 3.62 -14.07 18.35
N ASN A 172 2.74 -13.36 19.07
CA ASN A 172 1.78 -13.91 20.04
C ASN A 172 0.44 -13.17 19.86
N PRO A 173 -0.33 -13.46 18.79
CA PRO A 173 -1.51 -12.70 18.43
C PRO A 173 -2.64 -12.88 19.44
N ASN A 174 -3.07 -11.78 20.06
CA ASN A 174 -4.11 -11.74 21.08
C ASN A 174 -5.35 -10.92 20.68
N ASP A 175 -5.27 -10.16 19.59
CA ASP A 175 -6.37 -9.43 18.98
C ASP A 175 -6.64 -9.91 17.54
N ASP A 176 -7.75 -9.49 16.97
CA ASP A 176 -8.19 -9.99 15.67
C ASP A 176 -7.33 -9.47 14.51
N ASP A 177 -6.79 -8.26 14.62
CA ASP A 177 -5.86 -7.70 13.63
C ASP A 177 -4.57 -8.53 13.57
N ALA A 178 -3.94 -8.78 14.71
CA ALA A 178 -2.71 -9.57 14.79
C ALA A 178 -2.92 -11.03 14.29
N LYS A 179 -4.09 -11.63 14.61
CA LYS A 179 -4.46 -12.97 14.11
C LYS A 179 -4.60 -12.98 12.59
N ALA A 180 -5.31 -11.98 12.02
CA ALA A 180 -5.53 -11.88 10.59
C ALA A 180 -4.21 -11.64 9.82
N LEU A 181 -3.33 -10.79 10.34
CA LEU A 181 -2.00 -10.56 9.77
C LEU A 181 -1.14 -11.82 9.79
N ARG A 182 -1.15 -12.57 10.90
CA ARG A 182 -0.44 -13.84 11.00
C ARG A 182 -1.01 -14.88 10.04
N GLU A 183 -2.35 -15.02 9.97
CA GLU A 183 -3.01 -15.89 8.99
C GLU A 183 -2.57 -15.53 7.56
N THR A 184 -2.57 -14.23 7.23
CA THR A 184 -2.14 -13.76 5.92
C THR A 184 -0.70 -14.15 5.61
N ALA A 185 0.22 -13.97 6.55
CA ALA A 185 1.62 -14.37 6.39
C ALA A 185 1.76 -15.89 6.17
N GLU A 186 0.99 -16.70 6.89
CA GLU A 186 0.97 -18.17 6.74
C GLU A 186 0.38 -18.59 5.39
N LEU A 187 -0.71 -17.96 4.93
CA LEU A 187 -1.29 -18.19 3.60
C LEU A 187 -0.30 -17.88 2.47
N ILE A 188 0.40 -16.73 2.57
CA ILE A 188 1.42 -16.34 1.58
C ILE A 188 2.58 -17.34 1.59
N LYS A 189 3.13 -17.66 2.76
CA LYS A 189 4.26 -18.59 2.93
C LYS A 189 3.96 -19.98 2.37
N ASN A 190 2.74 -20.48 2.56
CA ASN A 190 2.36 -21.84 2.16
C ASN A 190 1.92 -21.93 0.68
N ASN A 191 1.85 -20.82 -0.04
CA ASN A 191 1.47 -20.80 -1.45
C ASN A 191 2.72 -20.91 -2.35
N HIS A 192 3.01 -22.11 -2.84
CA HIS A 192 4.16 -22.40 -3.70
C HIS A 192 4.15 -21.67 -5.06
N ARG A 193 3.08 -20.96 -5.40
CA ARG A 193 3.01 -20.10 -6.59
C ARG A 193 3.49 -18.68 -6.33
N LEU A 194 3.91 -18.38 -5.11
CA LEU A 194 4.39 -17.08 -4.68
C LEU A 194 5.85 -17.18 -4.22
N GLU A 195 6.56 -16.10 -4.36
CA GLU A 195 7.94 -15.90 -3.88
C GLU A 195 7.93 -14.75 -2.88
N PRO A 196 7.77 -15.02 -1.55
CA PRO A 196 7.59 -14.02 -0.54
C PRO A 196 8.90 -13.52 0.08
N LEU A 197 8.89 -12.26 0.53
CA LEU A 197 9.92 -11.63 1.34
C LEU A 197 9.26 -10.71 2.36
N LEU A 198 9.51 -10.92 3.65
CA LEU A 198 9.07 -10.03 4.73
C LEU A 198 10.24 -9.18 5.22
N LEU A 199 10.10 -7.86 5.12
CA LEU A 199 11.10 -6.87 5.50
C LEU A 199 10.68 -6.14 6.78
N PRO A 200 11.58 -5.91 7.76
CA PRO A 200 11.30 -5.14 8.96
C PRO A 200 11.42 -3.61 8.71
N VAL A 201 10.76 -3.13 7.64
CA VAL A 201 10.68 -1.69 7.32
C VAL A 201 9.44 -1.14 8.01
N ARG A 202 9.58 -0.07 8.81
CA ARG A 202 8.52 0.48 9.65
C ARG A 202 7.86 -0.61 10.50
N ASP A 203 6.59 -0.90 10.25
CA ASP A 203 5.83 -1.94 10.96
C ASP A 203 5.73 -3.27 10.17
N GLY A 204 6.69 -3.48 9.27
CA GLY A 204 6.83 -4.70 8.48
C GLY A 204 6.13 -4.65 7.13
N VAL A 205 6.91 -4.89 6.06
CA VAL A 205 6.40 -4.91 4.69
C VAL A 205 6.59 -6.31 4.11
N MET A 206 5.48 -7.00 3.83
CA MET A 206 5.50 -8.25 3.08
C MET A 206 5.41 -7.96 1.59
N ILE A 207 6.38 -8.45 0.84
CA ILE A 207 6.39 -8.40 -0.62
C ILE A 207 6.29 -9.84 -1.12
N TYR A 208 5.51 -10.08 -2.16
CA TYR A 208 5.62 -11.32 -2.90
C TYR A 208 5.46 -11.11 -4.40
N ARG A 209 6.07 -12.00 -5.17
CA ARG A 209 5.92 -12.09 -6.62
C ARG A 209 5.07 -13.29 -6.96
N LYS A 210 4.09 -13.13 -7.85
CA LYS A 210 3.26 -14.23 -8.36
C LYS A 210 4.01 -14.96 -9.48
N LEU A 211 4.32 -16.24 -9.29
CA LEU A 211 5.12 -17.03 -10.24
C LEU A 211 4.29 -17.58 -11.39
N LYS A 212 3.08 -18.09 -11.08
CA LYS A 212 2.18 -18.72 -12.07
C LYS A 212 0.73 -18.45 -11.73
#